data_9c9244724e10dd4da257d4b66621fa64
#
_entry.id   9c9244724e10dd4da257d4b66621fa64
#
_cell.length_a   1.000
_cell.length_b   1.000
_cell.length_c   1.000
_cell.angle_alpha   90.00
_cell.angle_beta   90.00
_cell.angle_gamma   90.00
#
_symmetry.space_group_name_H-M   'P 1'
#
loop_
_entity.id
_entity.type
_entity.pdbx_description
1 polymer ?
#
loop_
_entity_poly.entity_id
_entity_poly.type
_entity_poly.pdbx_seq_one_letter_code
_entity_poly.pdbx_strand_id
1 'polypeptide(L)'
;YHQRAPIDHLRQLRQALRPDGQLVLETIYLPGEESCACTPENRYARMRNVWLLPTIAELTTWLGRTGYRDIEIIDRSVTTSDEQRSTEWMTFESLAEALDPDDPSQTVEGWPAPHRVVLSARSP
;
A
#
# COMPACT_ATOMS: atom_id res chain seq x y z
N TYR A 1 2.52 3.59 -1.50
CA TYR A 1 3.78 2.93 -1.16
C TYR A 1 4.96 3.39 -2.02
N HIS A 2 4.70 3.94 -3.21
CA HIS A 2 5.71 4.55 -4.06
C HIS A 2 6.00 6.02 -3.71
N GLN A 3 5.22 6.63 -2.81
CA GLN A 3 5.40 8.01 -2.41
C GLN A 3 6.46 8.14 -1.32
N ARG A 4 7.41 9.06 -1.50
CA ARG A 4 8.43 9.37 -0.48
C ARG A 4 7.86 10.20 0.67
N ALA A 5 6.85 11.00 0.38
CA ALA A 5 6.15 11.85 1.33
C ALA A 5 4.63 11.59 1.28
N PRO A 6 4.16 10.45 1.78
CA PRO A 6 2.76 10.05 1.63
C PRO A 6 1.79 11.02 2.33
N ILE A 7 2.18 11.61 3.44
CA ILE A 7 1.35 12.60 4.15
C ILE A 7 1.12 13.85 3.31
N ASP A 8 2.17 14.36 2.67
CA ASP A 8 2.04 15.52 1.78
C ASP A 8 1.23 15.17 0.53
N HIS A 9 1.41 13.96 0.01
CA HIS A 9 0.61 13.47 -1.11
C HIS A 9 -0.87 13.38 -0.76
N LEU A 10 -1.22 12.86 0.41
CA LEU A 10 -2.61 12.83 0.90
C LEU A 10 -3.20 14.24 1.04
N ARG A 11 -2.41 15.22 1.51
CA ARG A 11 -2.85 16.63 1.56
C ARG A 11 -3.12 17.18 0.16
N GLN A 12 -2.25 16.92 -0.80
CA GLN A 12 -2.43 17.36 -2.19
C GLN A 12 -3.69 16.75 -2.81
N LEU A 13 -3.92 15.44 -2.61
CA LEU A 13 -5.14 14.77 -3.06
C LEU A 13 -6.39 15.39 -2.44
N ARG A 14 -6.36 15.72 -1.15
CA ARG A 14 -7.47 16.40 -0.47
C ARG A 14 -7.75 17.77 -1.07
N GLN A 15 -6.72 18.54 -1.38
CA GLN A 15 -6.87 19.87 -2.00
C GLN A 15 -7.52 19.82 -3.39
N ALA A 16 -7.36 18.69 -4.10
CA ALA A 16 -7.97 18.47 -5.41
C ALA A 16 -9.45 18.03 -5.32
N LEU A 17 -9.92 17.65 -4.14
CA LEU A 17 -11.30 17.23 -3.91
C LEU A 17 -12.20 18.44 -3.62
N ARG A 18 -13.44 18.37 -4.09
CA ARG A 18 -14.51 19.27 -3.65
C ARG A 18 -14.81 19.01 -2.16
N PRO A 19 -15.43 19.98 -1.44
CA PRO A 19 -16.02 19.69 -0.14
C PRO A 19 -16.89 18.43 -0.23
N ASP A 20 -16.80 17.57 0.75
CA ASP A 20 -17.50 16.28 0.80
C ASP A 20 -17.10 15.28 -0.33
N GLY A 21 -16.07 15.59 -1.10
CA GLY A 21 -15.54 14.72 -2.14
C GLY A 21 -14.96 13.43 -1.57
N GLN A 22 -15.08 12.35 -2.32
CA GLN A 22 -14.60 11.02 -1.91
C GLN A 22 -13.21 10.73 -2.48
N LEU A 23 -12.32 10.28 -1.62
CA LEU A 23 -11.09 9.61 -1.98
C LEU A 23 -11.33 8.10 -1.93
N VAL A 24 -10.90 7.39 -2.97
CA VAL A 24 -10.72 5.94 -2.93
C VAL A 24 -9.22 5.68 -3.09
N LEU A 25 -8.63 5.04 -2.11
CA LEU A 25 -7.20 4.78 -2.03
C LEU A 25 -6.93 3.28 -2.00
N GLU A 26 -6.16 2.81 -2.95
CA GLU A 26 -5.60 1.46 -2.93
C GLU A 26 -4.10 1.53 -2.66
N THR A 27 -3.61 0.71 -1.74
CA THR A 27 -2.18 0.64 -1.44
C THR A 27 -1.77 -0.70 -0.84
N ILE A 28 -0.48 -0.98 -0.85
CA ILE A 28 0.11 -2.08 -0.07
C ILE A 28 0.20 -1.63 1.38
N TYR A 29 -0.09 -2.54 2.30
CA TYR A 29 0.04 -2.33 3.74
C TYR A 29 0.76 -3.50 4.41
N LEU A 30 1.30 -3.26 5.59
CA LEU A 30 1.82 -4.31 6.47
C LEU A 30 0.70 -4.87 7.33
N PRO A 31 0.54 -6.20 7.40
CA PRO A 31 -0.36 -6.81 8.38
C PRO A 31 0.12 -6.52 9.80
N GLY A 32 -0.83 -6.30 10.71
CA GLY A 32 -0.59 -5.99 12.12
C GLY A 32 -1.57 -4.95 12.63
N GLU A 33 -1.75 -4.89 13.94
CA GLU A 33 -2.70 -4.00 14.60
C GLU A 33 -2.05 -2.71 15.12
N GLU A 34 -0.73 -2.70 15.26
CA GLU A 34 0.01 -1.53 15.73
C GLU A 34 0.05 -0.42 14.67
N SER A 35 0.01 0.83 15.14
CA SER A 35 0.17 2.00 14.27
C SER A 35 1.65 2.23 14.00
N CYS A 36 2.13 1.74 12.87
CA CYS A 36 3.51 1.92 12.44
C CYS A 36 3.64 1.93 10.92
N ALA A 37 4.73 2.50 10.45
CA ALA A 37 5.16 2.41 9.07
C ALA A 37 6.63 2.02 9.01
N CYS A 38 6.97 1.12 8.10
CA CYS A 38 8.33 0.63 7.92
C CYS A 38 8.90 1.06 6.58
N THR A 39 10.19 1.36 6.58
CA THR A 39 10.95 1.63 5.35
C THR A 39 11.82 0.42 5.04
N PRO A 40 11.63 -0.24 3.91
CA PRO A 40 12.56 -1.29 3.48
C PRO A 40 13.97 -0.71 3.31
N GLU A 41 14.96 -1.44 3.78
CA GLU A 41 16.35 -0.98 3.71
C GLU A 41 16.82 -0.81 2.26
N ASN A 42 16.39 -1.68 1.38
CA ASN A 42 16.79 -1.66 -0.02
C ASN A 42 15.61 -1.93 -0.96
N ARG A 43 15.04 -3.14 -0.91
CA ARG A 43 13.96 -3.58 -1.79
C ARG A 43 12.81 -4.20 -0.99
N TYR A 44 11.61 -4.07 -1.53
CA TYR A 44 10.44 -4.80 -1.09
C TYR A 44 9.83 -5.53 -2.29
N ALA A 45 9.66 -6.83 -2.18
CA ALA A 45 9.19 -7.67 -3.29
C ALA A 45 9.95 -7.38 -4.60
N ARG A 46 11.27 -7.25 -4.50
CA ARG A 46 12.22 -6.86 -5.55
C ARG A 46 12.06 -5.45 -6.12
N MET A 47 11.08 -4.68 -5.65
CA MET A 47 10.89 -3.28 -6.03
C MET A 47 11.83 -2.35 -5.27
N ARG A 48 12.48 -1.44 -5.98
CA ARG A 48 13.41 -0.45 -5.40
C ARG A 48 12.72 0.83 -4.95
N ASN A 49 11.52 1.07 -5.41
CA ASN A 49 10.79 2.33 -5.22
C ASN A 49 9.64 2.22 -4.21
N VAL A 50 9.78 1.34 -3.23
CA VAL A 50 8.89 1.26 -2.08
C VAL A 50 9.56 1.97 -0.91
N TRP A 51 8.90 3.02 -0.41
CA TRP A 51 9.50 3.90 0.59
C TRP A 51 8.90 3.73 1.97
N LEU A 52 7.57 3.62 2.06
CA LEU A 52 6.89 3.44 3.32
C LEU A 52 5.78 2.41 3.18
N LEU A 53 5.80 1.44 4.08
CA LEU A 53 4.79 0.41 4.21
C LEU A 53 4.05 0.63 5.54
N PRO A 54 2.88 1.28 5.54
CA PRO A 54 2.10 1.49 6.74
C PRO A 54 1.29 0.26 7.10
N THR A 55 0.98 0.09 8.37
CA THR A 55 -0.17 -0.71 8.81
C THR A 55 -1.46 0.04 8.48
N ILE A 56 -2.61 -0.65 8.51
CA ILE A 56 -3.92 0.01 8.29
C ILE A 56 -4.17 1.07 9.37
N ALA A 57 -3.80 0.80 10.61
CA ALA A 57 -3.93 1.76 11.72
C ALA A 57 -3.13 3.04 11.45
N GLU A 58 -1.89 2.92 10.96
CA GLU A 58 -1.07 4.07 10.62
C GLU A 58 -1.62 4.84 9.41
N LEU A 59 -2.06 4.13 8.38
CA LEU A 59 -2.68 4.75 7.19
C LEU A 59 -3.95 5.52 7.56
N THR A 60 -4.78 4.97 8.43
CA THR A 60 -5.97 5.64 8.97
C THR A 60 -5.58 6.90 9.74
N THR A 61 -4.51 6.84 10.55
CA THR A 61 -3.97 7.99 11.26
C THR A 61 -3.50 9.08 10.28
N TRP A 62 -2.79 8.73 9.21
CA TRP A 62 -2.37 9.69 8.19
C TRP A 62 -3.55 10.37 7.50
N LEU A 63 -4.57 9.61 7.15
CA LEU A 63 -5.80 10.15 6.54
C LEU A 63 -6.49 11.13 7.50
N GLY A 64 -6.70 10.75 8.76
CA GLY A 64 -7.32 11.62 9.76
C GLY A 64 -6.51 12.89 10.01
N ARG A 65 -5.18 12.79 10.16
CA ARG A 65 -4.31 13.94 10.36
C ARG A 65 -4.19 14.88 9.15
N THR A 66 -4.47 14.38 7.97
CA THR A 66 -4.54 15.19 6.74
C THR A 66 -5.93 15.77 6.48
N GLY A 67 -6.89 15.53 7.39
CA GLY A 67 -8.21 16.16 7.41
C GLY A 67 -9.29 15.37 6.69
N TYR A 68 -9.06 14.11 6.37
CA TYR A 68 -10.11 13.23 5.89
C TYR A 68 -10.99 12.73 7.05
N ARG A 69 -12.24 12.44 6.74
CA ARG A 69 -13.24 11.88 7.65
C ARG A 69 -13.94 10.68 7.02
N ASP A 70 -14.77 10.01 7.78
CA ASP A 70 -15.56 8.85 7.32
C ASP A 70 -14.68 7.82 6.62
N ILE A 71 -13.58 7.43 7.29
CA ILE A 71 -12.59 6.51 6.75
C ILE A 71 -13.11 5.09 6.91
N GLU A 72 -13.27 4.39 5.78
CA GLU A 72 -13.82 3.04 5.74
C GLU A 72 -12.90 2.11 4.95
N ILE A 73 -12.73 0.89 5.44
CA ILE A 73 -12.06 -0.18 4.71
C ILE A 73 -13.08 -0.82 3.78
N ILE A 74 -12.84 -0.73 2.47
CA ILE A 74 -13.72 -1.33 1.46
C ILE A 74 -13.33 -2.77 1.18
N ASP A 75 -12.02 -3.03 1.06
CA ASP A 75 -11.52 -4.35 0.73
C ASP A 75 -10.11 -4.58 1.28
N ARG A 76 -9.80 -5.85 1.54
CA ARG A 76 -8.45 -6.34 1.87
C ARG A 76 -8.18 -7.59 1.08
N SER A 77 -7.01 -7.68 0.49
CA SER A 77 -6.60 -8.87 -0.25
C SER A 77 -5.11 -9.12 -0.08
N VAL A 78 -4.73 -10.38 -0.24
CA VAL A 78 -3.33 -10.77 -0.42
C VAL A 78 -3.09 -10.88 -1.91
N THR A 79 -2.09 -10.19 -2.43
CA THR A 79 -1.76 -10.26 -3.85
C THR A 79 -1.23 -11.65 -4.17
N THR A 80 -1.91 -12.37 -5.06
CA THR A 80 -1.52 -13.70 -5.51
C THR A 80 -0.85 -13.64 -6.87
N SER A 81 -0.02 -14.64 -7.16
CA SER A 81 0.63 -14.78 -8.47
C SER A 81 -0.36 -14.95 -9.63
N ASP A 82 -1.57 -15.42 -9.34
CA ASP A 82 -2.65 -15.60 -10.32
C ASP A 82 -3.23 -14.27 -10.82
N GLU A 83 -3.10 -13.21 -10.05
CA GLU A 83 -3.57 -11.86 -10.42
C GLU A 83 -2.61 -11.14 -11.38
N GLN A 84 -1.35 -11.55 -11.42
CA GLN A 84 -0.36 -11.03 -12.36
C GLN A 84 -0.27 -11.93 -13.59
N ARG A 85 -0.94 -11.51 -14.67
CA ARG A 85 -0.68 -12.11 -15.98
C ARG A 85 0.68 -11.65 -16.48
N SER A 86 1.63 -12.59 -16.61
CA SER A 86 2.85 -12.33 -17.34
C SER A 86 2.51 -12.15 -18.82
N THR A 87 2.83 -11.00 -19.38
CA THR A 87 2.75 -10.77 -20.83
C THR A 87 4.17 -10.74 -21.40
N GLU A 88 4.32 -11.07 -22.68
CA GLU A 88 5.63 -11.00 -23.38
C GLU A 88 6.28 -9.61 -23.31
N TRP A 89 5.49 -8.58 -22.97
CA TRP A 89 5.91 -7.18 -22.85
C TRP A 89 6.34 -6.78 -21.44
N MET A 90 6.13 -7.67 -20.43
CA MET A 90 6.56 -7.38 -19.06
C MET A 90 8.05 -7.64 -18.91
N THR A 91 8.82 -6.56 -18.96
CA THR A 91 10.26 -6.56 -18.64
C THR A 91 10.54 -6.56 -17.14
N PHE A 92 9.49 -6.59 -16.30
CA PHE A 92 9.59 -6.55 -14.83
C PHE A 92 9.50 -7.96 -14.25
N GLU A 93 10.21 -8.14 -13.14
CA GLU A 93 10.17 -9.38 -12.36
C GLU A 93 8.73 -9.65 -11.87
N SER A 94 8.26 -10.87 -12.02
CA SER A 94 6.91 -11.26 -11.61
C SER A 94 6.79 -11.34 -10.07
N LEU A 95 5.55 -11.26 -9.55
CA LEU A 95 5.30 -11.49 -8.13
C LEU A 95 5.82 -12.86 -7.67
N ALA A 96 5.67 -13.89 -8.50
CA ALA A 96 6.16 -15.24 -8.17
C ALA A 96 7.68 -15.27 -7.90
N GLU A 97 8.45 -14.46 -8.64
CA GLU A 97 9.90 -14.32 -8.43
C GLU A 97 10.23 -13.45 -7.21
N ALA A 98 9.30 -12.62 -6.77
CA ALA A 98 9.47 -11.73 -5.62
C ALA A 98 9.16 -12.40 -4.28
N LEU A 99 8.48 -13.54 -4.29
CA LEU A 99 8.15 -14.31 -3.10
C LEU A 99 9.24 -15.35 -2.78
N ASP A 100 9.40 -15.64 -1.49
CA ASP A 100 10.29 -16.70 -1.03
C ASP A 100 9.79 -18.05 -1.56
N PRO A 101 10.61 -18.84 -2.28
CA PRO A 101 10.19 -20.13 -2.80
C PRO A 101 9.89 -21.16 -1.71
N ASP A 102 10.46 -21.01 -0.52
CA ASP A 102 10.24 -21.90 0.62
C ASP A 102 9.05 -21.43 1.49
N ASP A 103 8.72 -20.14 1.46
CA ASP A 103 7.61 -19.55 2.21
C ASP A 103 6.93 -18.42 1.41
N PRO A 104 5.89 -18.73 0.60
CA PRO A 104 5.18 -17.75 -0.22
C PRO A 104 4.42 -16.68 0.56
N SER A 105 4.33 -16.79 1.89
CA SER A 105 3.78 -15.74 2.76
C SER A 105 4.75 -14.57 2.97
N GLN A 106 5.98 -14.69 2.51
CA GLN A 106 7.04 -13.71 2.63
C GLN A 106 7.62 -13.35 1.27
N THR A 107 8.19 -12.14 1.19
CA THR A 107 9.03 -11.75 0.07
C THR A 107 10.43 -12.37 0.20
N VAL A 108 11.19 -12.36 -0.89
CA VAL A 108 12.60 -12.83 -0.88
C VAL A 108 13.48 -12.05 0.09
N GLU A 109 13.10 -10.81 0.45
CA GLU A 109 13.79 -9.98 1.43
C GLU A 109 13.36 -10.28 2.89
N GLY A 110 12.35 -11.12 3.09
CA GLY A 110 11.84 -11.49 4.41
C GLY A 110 10.71 -10.61 4.95
N TRP A 111 10.12 -9.74 4.12
CA TRP A 111 8.92 -8.99 4.44
C TRP A 111 7.67 -9.85 4.24
N PRO A 112 6.53 -9.53 4.89
CA PRO A 112 5.26 -10.15 4.52
C PRO A 112 4.96 -9.97 3.03
N ALA A 113 4.41 -10.99 2.39
CA ALA A 113 3.96 -10.89 1.01
C ALA A 113 2.99 -9.70 0.84
N PRO A 114 2.90 -9.09 -0.36
CA PRO A 114 2.10 -7.89 -0.55
C PRO A 114 0.63 -8.10 -0.18
N HIS A 115 0.19 -7.37 0.84
CA HIS A 115 -1.21 -7.23 1.24
C HIS A 115 -1.71 -5.90 0.71
N ARG A 116 -2.90 -5.90 0.10
CA ARG A 116 -3.54 -4.70 -0.42
C ARG A 116 -4.77 -4.33 0.38
N VAL A 117 -4.96 -3.05 0.57
CA VAL A 117 -6.16 -2.48 1.16
C VAL A 117 -6.76 -1.44 0.22
N VAL A 118 -8.06 -1.42 0.13
CA VAL A 118 -8.83 -0.34 -0.48
C VAL A 118 -9.58 0.38 0.62
N LEU A 119 -9.34 1.67 0.76
CA LEU A 119 -9.99 2.55 1.71
C LEU A 119 -10.80 3.60 0.97
N SER A 120 -11.94 4.00 1.55
CA SER A 120 -12.59 5.24 1.18
C SER A 120 -12.49 6.25 2.32
N ALA A 121 -12.46 7.52 1.97
CA ALA A 121 -12.45 8.62 2.91
C ALA A 121 -13.08 9.86 2.27
N ARG A 122 -13.60 10.78 3.10
CA ARG A 122 -14.22 12.01 2.62
C ARG A 122 -13.39 13.23 2.98
N SER A 123 -13.33 14.16 2.04
CA SER A 123 -12.85 15.53 2.28
C SER A 123 -13.84 16.26 3.20
N PRO A 124 -13.39 17.18 4.06
CA PRO A 124 -14.28 18.01 4.86
C PRO A 124 -15.12 18.94 4.02
#